data_8562a9af6699d719a86aad24d60f8f7d
#
_entry.id   8562a9af6699d719a86aad24d60f8f7d
#
_cell.length_a   1.000
_cell.length_b   1.000
_cell.length_c   1.000
_cell.angle_alpha   90.00
_cell.angle_beta   90.00
_cell.angle_gamma   90.00
#
_symmetry.space_group_name_H-M   'P 1'
#
loop_
_entity.id
_entity.type
_entity.pdbx_description
1 polymer ?
#
loop_
_entity_poly.entity_id
_entity_poly.type
_entity_poly.pdbx_seq_one_letter_code
_entity_poly.pdbx_strand_id
1 'polypeptide(L)'
;MELKWTSKALSDLARLFEFLALANRTAAANSVKALVAAPKALLDNPRLGERLNEFLPQEVRRILVGRYEIRYQVQPATIYVLRIWHAREER
;
A
#
# COMPACT_ATOMS: atom_id res chain seq x y z
N MET A 1 -17.84 -3.49 -2.49
CA MET A 1 -16.72 -3.19 -1.59
C MET A 1 -15.96 -1.98 -2.11
N GLU A 2 -15.60 -1.07 -1.24
CA GLU A 2 -14.87 0.15 -1.59
C GLU A 2 -13.40 0.02 -1.21
N LEU A 3 -12.56 0.73 -1.94
CA LEU A 3 -11.14 0.89 -1.62
C LEU A 3 -10.91 2.33 -1.18
N LYS A 4 -10.37 2.51 0.01
CA LYS A 4 -10.07 3.84 0.56
C LYS A 4 -8.62 3.90 1.01
N TRP A 5 -8.08 5.11 1.00
CA TRP A 5 -6.70 5.39 1.40
C TRP A 5 -6.71 6.24 2.67
N THR A 6 -5.96 5.83 3.67
CA THR A 6 -5.78 6.68 4.85
C THR A 6 -4.90 7.88 4.53
N SER A 7 -4.98 8.90 5.35
CA SER A 7 -4.10 10.06 5.20
C SER A 7 -2.62 9.69 5.33
N LYS A 8 -2.30 8.72 6.18
CA LYS A 8 -0.93 8.22 6.31
C LYS A 8 -0.44 7.53 5.05
N ALA A 9 -1.30 6.73 4.40
CA ALA A 9 -0.96 6.07 3.15
C ALA A 9 -0.72 7.09 2.04
N LEU A 10 -1.55 8.14 1.94
CA LEU A 10 -1.35 9.22 0.98
C LEU A 10 -0.06 9.98 1.25
N SER A 11 0.25 10.23 2.52
CA SER A 11 1.50 10.86 2.92
C SER A 11 2.71 10.00 2.54
N ASP A 12 2.60 8.67 2.72
CA ASP A 12 3.64 7.73 2.30
C ASP A 12 3.89 7.81 0.79
N LEU A 13 2.81 7.87 -0.02
CA LEU A 13 2.95 8.02 -1.47
C LEU A 13 3.70 9.29 -1.85
N ALA A 14 3.34 10.41 -1.24
CA ALA A 14 3.99 11.69 -1.51
C ALA A 14 5.47 11.64 -1.15
N ARG A 15 5.79 11.07 0.01
CA ARG A 15 7.16 10.91 0.49
C ARG A 15 7.99 10.04 -0.46
N LEU A 16 7.42 8.92 -0.90
CA LEU A 16 8.11 8.01 -1.82
C LEU A 16 8.35 8.67 -3.18
N PHE A 17 7.35 9.41 -3.68
CA PHE A 17 7.52 10.14 -4.94
C PHE A 17 8.65 11.17 -4.83
N GLU A 18 8.65 11.99 -3.78
CA GLU A 18 9.67 13.02 -3.59
C GLU A 18 11.08 12.40 -3.52
N PHE A 19 11.20 11.31 -2.77
CA PHE A 19 12.48 10.60 -2.63
C PHE A 19 12.95 10.05 -3.97
N LEU A 20 12.10 9.35 -4.70
CA LEU A 20 12.45 8.73 -5.97
C LEU A 20 12.70 9.78 -7.05
N ALA A 21 11.98 10.89 -7.02
CA ALA A 21 12.11 11.96 -8.01
C ALA A 21 13.46 12.67 -7.96
N LEU A 22 14.16 12.59 -6.83
CA LEU A 22 15.53 13.13 -6.72
C LEU A 22 16.47 12.45 -7.73
N ALA A 23 16.26 11.18 -8.00
CA ALA A 23 17.08 10.44 -8.97
C ALA A 23 16.48 10.48 -10.38
N ASN A 24 15.15 10.29 -10.50
CA ASN A 24 14.47 10.20 -11.80
C ASN A 24 12.97 10.42 -11.63
N ARG A 25 12.46 11.55 -12.15
CA ARG A 25 11.04 11.89 -12.02
C ARG A 25 10.13 10.93 -12.78
N THR A 26 10.53 10.49 -13.96
CA THR A 26 9.74 9.56 -14.77
C THR A 26 9.61 8.22 -14.06
N ALA A 27 10.71 7.69 -13.53
CA ALA A 27 10.69 6.46 -12.75
C ALA A 27 9.85 6.59 -11.47
N ALA A 28 9.93 7.76 -10.81
CA ALA A 28 9.11 8.04 -9.62
C ALA A 28 7.61 8.01 -9.95
N ALA A 29 7.21 8.67 -11.04
CA ALA A 29 5.82 8.68 -11.49
C ALA A 29 5.32 7.26 -11.81
N ASN A 30 6.14 6.45 -12.48
CA ASN A 30 5.79 5.07 -12.82
C ASN A 30 5.64 4.20 -11.57
N SER A 31 6.51 4.38 -10.58
CA SER A 31 6.41 3.65 -9.30
C SER A 31 5.14 4.00 -8.56
N VAL A 32 4.79 5.29 -8.49
CA VAL A 32 3.56 5.74 -7.82
C VAL A 32 2.32 5.20 -8.55
N LYS A 33 2.32 5.22 -9.89
CA LYS A 33 1.21 4.63 -10.66
C LYS A 33 1.01 3.15 -10.32
N ALA A 34 2.08 2.39 -10.22
CA ALA A 34 2.01 0.97 -9.87
C ALA A 34 1.46 0.78 -8.45
N LEU A 35 1.91 1.61 -7.49
CA LEU A 35 1.45 1.55 -6.11
C LEU A 35 -0.02 1.93 -5.95
N VAL A 36 -0.51 2.86 -6.77
CA VAL A 36 -1.93 3.24 -6.75
C VAL A 36 -2.80 2.18 -7.43
N ALA A 37 -2.29 1.54 -8.47
CA ALA A 37 -3.04 0.54 -9.21
C ALA A 37 -3.14 -0.80 -8.48
N ALA A 38 -2.08 -1.22 -7.79
CA ALA A 38 -2.01 -2.55 -7.19
C ALA A 38 -3.14 -2.87 -6.20
N PRO A 39 -3.54 -1.97 -5.28
CA PRO A 39 -4.60 -2.29 -4.34
C PRO A 39 -5.97 -2.53 -4.97
N LYS A 40 -6.19 -2.10 -6.21
CA LYS A 40 -7.46 -2.33 -6.90
C LYS A 40 -7.76 -3.82 -7.09
N ALA A 41 -6.71 -4.64 -7.23
CA ALA A 41 -6.87 -6.09 -7.33
C ALA A 41 -7.45 -6.71 -6.05
N LEU A 42 -7.31 -6.03 -4.91
CA LEU A 42 -7.84 -6.49 -3.64
C LEU A 42 -9.36 -6.44 -3.58
N LEU A 43 -10.00 -5.64 -4.43
CA LEU A 43 -11.46 -5.59 -4.52
C LEU A 43 -12.04 -6.92 -4.99
N ASP A 44 -11.32 -7.63 -5.86
CA ASP A 44 -11.72 -8.95 -6.33
C ASP A 44 -11.24 -10.07 -5.42
N ASN A 45 -10.16 -9.84 -4.69
CA ASN A 45 -9.58 -10.85 -3.80
C ASN A 45 -8.97 -10.18 -2.56
N PRO A 46 -9.81 -9.80 -1.57
CA PRO A 46 -9.35 -9.07 -0.39
C PRO A 46 -8.30 -9.82 0.43
N ARG A 47 -8.29 -11.14 0.37
CA ARG A 47 -7.39 -11.97 1.16
C ARG A 47 -6.17 -12.44 0.38
N LEU A 48 -5.84 -11.73 -0.71
CA LEU A 48 -4.66 -12.00 -1.51
C LEU A 48 -3.37 -11.86 -0.71
N GLY A 49 -3.28 -10.85 0.16
CA GLY A 49 -2.09 -10.56 0.93
C GLY A 49 -1.93 -11.45 2.16
N GLU A 50 -0.69 -11.52 2.64
CA GLU A 50 -0.34 -12.23 3.86
C GLU A 50 -0.99 -11.55 5.07
N ARG A 51 -1.61 -12.36 5.95
CA ARG A 51 -2.20 -11.86 7.18
C ARG A 51 -1.14 -11.54 8.21
N LEU A 52 -1.27 -10.38 8.85
CA LEU A 52 -0.39 -9.93 9.91
C LEU A 52 -1.09 -10.15 11.25
N ASN A 53 -0.73 -11.22 11.96
CA ASN A 53 -1.44 -11.66 13.17
C ASN A 53 -1.26 -10.72 14.35
N GLU A 54 -0.23 -9.88 14.35
CA GLU A 54 0.00 -8.91 15.43
C GLU A 54 -1.10 -7.84 15.52
N PHE A 55 -1.96 -7.72 14.52
CA PHE A 55 -3.05 -6.75 14.51
C PHE A 55 -4.41 -7.33 14.91
N LEU A 56 -4.47 -8.62 15.23
CA LEU A 56 -5.73 -9.23 15.65
C LEU A 56 -6.37 -8.46 16.80
N PRO A 57 -7.71 -8.32 16.84
CA PRO A 57 -8.69 -8.98 15.98
C PRO A 57 -8.90 -8.31 14.60
N GLN A 58 -8.28 -7.16 14.33
CA GLN A 58 -8.39 -6.54 13.01
C GLN A 58 -7.72 -7.44 11.96
N GLU A 59 -8.35 -7.53 10.79
CA GLU A 59 -7.77 -8.25 9.66
C GLU A 59 -6.88 -7.30 8.88
N VAL A 60 -5.60 -7.31 9.19
CA VAL A 60 -4.58 -6.52 8.49
C VAL A 60 -3.71 -7.47 7.70
N ARG A 61 -3.47 -7.13 6.44
CA ARG A 61 -2.68 -7.91 5.50
C ARG A 61 -1.69 -7.04 4.78
N ARG A 62 -0.72 -7.67 4.12
CA ARG A 62 0.23 -6.96 3.28
C ARG A 62 0.36 -7.63 1.92
N ILE A 63 0.60 -6.81 0.90
CA ILE A 63 1.03 -7.27 -0.41
C ILE A 63 2.36 -6.62 -0.75
N LEU A 64 3.15 -7.30 -1.59
CA LEU A 64 4.40 -6.75 -2.10
C LEU A 64 4.21 -6.34 -3.55
N VAL A 65 4.66 -5.13 -3.88
CA VAL A 65 4.61 -4.58 -5.23
C VAL A 65 6.03 -4.15 -5.56
N GLY A 66 6.75 -4.98 -6.32
CA GLY A 66 8.18 -4.79 -6.51
C GLY A 66 8.90 -4.80 -5.17
N ARG A 67 9.57 -3.68 -4.85
CA ARG A 67 10.32 -3.53 -3.59
C ARG A 67 9.52 -2.80 -2.52
N TYR A 68 8.21 -2.64 -2.71
CA TYR A 68 7.35 -1.91 -1.79
C TYR A 68 6.39 -2.86 -1.09
N GLU A 69 6.09 -2.54 0.15
CA GLU A 69 5.06 -3.21 0.93
C GLU A 69 3.86 -2.30 1.06
N ILE A 70 2.67 -2.82 0.73
CA ILE A 70 1.40 -2.14 0.97
C ILE A 70 0.69 -2.89 2.08
N ARG A 71 0.42 -2.20 3.17
CA ARG A 71 -0.35 -2.74 4.29
C ARG A 71 -1.78 -2.25 4.19
N TYR A 72 -2.74 -3.16 4.34
CA TYR A 72 -4.15 -2.83 4.21
C TYR A 72 -4.99 -3.58 5.25
N GLN A 73 -6.17 -3.05 5.53
CA GLN A 73 -7.13 -3.64 6.46
C GLN A 73 -8.40 -4.02 5.71
N VAL A 74 -8.88 -5.23 5.94
CA VAL A 74 -10.13 -5.73 5.37
C VAL A 74 -11.26 -5.55 6.38
N GLN A 75 -12.29 -4.80 5.98
CA GLN A 75 -13.53 -4.65 6.72
C GLN A 75 -14.70 -5.15 5.86
N PRO A 76 -15.90 -5.34 6.42
CA PRO A 76 -16.99 -5.98 5.66
C PRO A 76 -17.34 -5.32 4.32
N ALA A 77 -17.26 -3.99 4.24
CA ALA A 77 -17.61 -3.26 3.01
C ALA A 77 -16.47 -2.44 2.44
N THR A 78 -15.31 -2.45 3.07
CA THR A 78 -14.22 -1.51 2.71
C THR A 78 -12.86 -2.15 2.93
N ILE A 79 -11.95 -1.86 2.02
CA ILE A 79 -10.53 -2.12 2.20
C ILE A 79 -9.84 -0.76 2.40
N TYR A 80 -9.08 -0.63 3.49
CA TYR A 80 -8.31 0.58 3.76
C TYR A 80 -6.83 0.32 3.49
N VAL A 81 -6.23 1.10 2.60
CA VAL A 81 -4.77 1.12 2.47
C VAL A 81 -4.24 1.94 3.64
N LEU A 82 -3.49 1.28 4.52
CA LEU A 82 -3.04 1.87 5.78
C LEU A 82 -1.69 2.56 5.66
N ARG A 83 -0.73 1.89 5.05
CA ARG A 83 0.65 2.36 4.92
C ARG A 83 1.30 1.80 3.67
N ILE A 84 2.32 2.50 3.19
CA ILE A 84 3.19 2.03 2.11
C ILE A 84 4.64 2.31 2.50
N TRP A 85 5.50 1.31 2.37
CA TRP A 85 6.93 1.43 2.64
C TRP A 85 7.76 0.81 1.54
N HIS A 86 8.98 1.28 1.37
CA HIS A 86 10.00 0.50 0.71
C HIS A 86 10.41 -0.65 1.64
N ALA A 87 10.67 -1.83 1.08
CA ALA A 87 10.96 -3.02 1.88
C ALA A 87 12.18 -2.86 2.82
N ARG A 88 13.07 -1.91 2.51
CA ARG A 88 14.28 -1.64 3.30
C ARG A 88 14.12 -0.50 4.31
N GLU A 89 12.95 0.14 4.36
CA GLU A 89 12.74 1.20 5.34
C GLU A 89 12.56 0.61 6.75
N GLU A 90 13.04 1.33 7.76
CA GLU A 90 12.69 1.04 9.15
C GLU A 90 11.24 1.45 9.41
N ARG A 91 10.56 0.64 10.22
CA ARG A 91 9.14 0.84 10.50
C ARG A 91 8.88 1.03 11.99
#